data_345313d522c58e350478a9f2aab2736b
#
_entry.id   345313d522c58e350478a9f2aab2736b
#
_cell.length_a   1.000
_cell.length_b   1.000
_cell.length_c   1.000
_cell.angle_alpha   90.00
_cell.angle_beta   90.00
_cell.angle_gamma   90.00
#
_symmetry.space_group_name_H-M   'P 1'
#
loop_
_entity.id
_entity.type
_entity.pdbx_description
1 polymer ?
#
loop_
_entity_poly.entity_id
_entity_poly.type
_entity_poly.pdbx_seq_one_letter_code
_entity_poly.pdbx_strand_id
1 'polypeptide(L)'
;LRHYLFFYLKLPLMIRILIIIVLFMISFGIIIHFIEPKTFPSIFEGIYWAVITAATVGYGDYAPTTTIGRWMAILLVLSGGAFIVFFFGHVASVTFKKQNEWKEGKVMFTKKDHLIVVGYNERSKTTIMKLVNEQPSLPIVLVDFSLNENPLPDRKIHFIKGNATHDSVLEKANVKHAKMILITADENLKEADADMHTVLSILIAKGLNPNIYAVAEILTEEQKMNCIRAGVDKMIETTRLASKTMVDILKGHI
;
A
#
# COMPACT_ATOMS: atom_id res chain seq x y z
N LEU A 1 -38.46 -4.59 3.07
CA LEU A 1 -37.68 -3.42 3.58
C LEU A 1 -36.43 -3.86 4.30
N ARG A 2 -36.47 -4.79 5.26
CA ARG A 2 -35.34 -5.26 6.07
C ARG A 2 -34.22 -5.91 5.23
N HIS A 3 -34.59 -6.61 4.15
CA HIS A 3 -33.65 -7.26 3.23
C HIS A 3 -32.89 -6.25 2.36
N TYR A 4 -33.55 -5.22 1.84
CA TYR A 4 -32.96 -4.14 1.05
C TYR A 4 -32.03 -3.27 1.90
N LEU A 5 -32.40 -2.98 3.15
CA LEU A 5 -31.55 -2.25 4.09
C LEU A 5 -30.25 -3.00 4.41
N PHE A 6 -30.33 -4.33 4.58
CA PHE A 6 -29.16 -5.17 4.82
C PHE A 6 -28.21 -5.21 3.60
N PHE A 7 -28.78 -5.26 2.38
CA PHE A 7 -27.98 -5.18 1.15
C PHE A 7 -27.31 -3.81 1.00
N TYR A 8 -28.04 -2.72 1.25
CA TYR A 8 -27.51 -1.36 1.22
C TYR A 8 -26.34 -1.16 2.22
N LEU A 9 -26.48 -1.70 3.43
CA LEU A 9 -25.43 -1.61 4.46
C LEU A 9 -24.15 -2.38 4.12
N LYS A 10 -24.22 -3.39 3.25
CA LYS A 10 -23.08 -4.14 2.74
C LYS A 10 -22.32 -3.42 1.61
N LEU A 11 -22.92 -2.42 0.98
CA LEU A 11 -22.26 -1.67 -0.08
C LEU A 11 -21.10 -0.82 0.49
N PRO A 12 -20.00 -0.65 -0.28
CA PRO A 12 -18.96 0.31 0.05
C PRO A 12 -19.53 1.70 0.34
N LEU A 13 -18.96 2.39 1.30
CA LEU A 13 -19.43 3.73 1.70
C LEU A 13 -19.56 4.69 0.52
N MET A 14 -18.63 4.67 -0.44
CA MET A 14 -18.70 5.47 -1.67
C MET A 14 -19.99 5.26 -2.46
N ILE A 15 -20.39 3.99 -2.66
CA ILE A 15 -21.62 3.67 -3.40
C ILE A 15 -22.86 4.14 -2.63
N ARG A 16 -22.84 4.02 -1.29
CA ARG A 16 -23.95 4.53 -0.45
C ARG A 16 -24.09 6.05 -0.56
N ILE A 17 -22.98 6.79 -0.50
CA ILE A 17 -22.98 8.24 -0.67
C ILE A 17 -23.49 8.61 -2.06
N LEU A 18 -23.04 7.95 -3.12
CA LEU A 18 -23.50 8.21 -4.48
C LEU A 18 -25.00 7.99 -4.63
N ILE A 19 -25.54 6.90 -4.07
CA ILE A 19 -27.00 6.63 -4.07
C ILE A 19 -27.75 7.75 -3.35
N ILE A 20 -27.26 8.21 -2.19
CA ILE A 20 -27.89 9.32 -1.45
C ILE A 20 -27.90 10.60 -2.29
N ILE A 21 -26.77 10.94 -2.94
CA ILE A 21 -26.68 12.14 -3.80
C ILE A 21 -27.67 12.05 -4.96
N VAL A 22 -27.75 10.90 -5.64
CA VAL A 22 -28.69 10.70 -6.77
C VAL A 22 -30.14 10.83 -6.31
N LEU A 23 -30.51 10.19 -5.21
CA LEU A 23 -31.86 10.30 -4.64
C LEU A 23 -32.20 11.72 -4.21
N PHE A 24 -31.22 12.45 -3.66
CA PHE A 24 -31.35 13.85 -3.30
C PHE A 24 -31.63 14.72 -4.53
N MET A 25 -30.86 14.58 -5.62
CA MET A 25 -31.08 15.31 -6.87
C MET A 25 -32.47 15.00 -7.48
N ILE A 26 -32.86 13.74 -7.50
CA ILE A 26 -34.19 13.32 -7.98
C ILE A 26 -35.30 13.97 -7.13
N SER A 27 -35.15 14.01 -5.80
CA SER A 27 -36.15 14.61 -4.92
C SER A 27 -36.31 16.12 -5.18
N PHE A 28 -35.20 16.86 -5.32
CA PHE A 28 -35.26 18.29 -5.66
C PHE A 28 -35.85 18.53 -7.04
N GLY A 29 -35.51 17.68 -8.03
CA GLY A 29 -36.07 17.76 -9.37
C GLY A 29 -37.60 17.56 -9.40
N ILE A 30 -38.11 16.58 -8.64
CA ILE A 30 -39.54 16.35 -8.50
C ILE A 30 -40.21 17.54 -7.82
N ILE A 31 -39.65 18.02 -6.70
CA ILE A 31 -40.21 19.12 -5.91
C ILE A 31 -40.33 20.39 -6.75
N ILE A 32 -39.26 20.77 -7.49
CA ILE A 32 -39.25 22.01 -8.26
C ILE A 32 -40.21 21.96 -9.44
N HIS A 33 -40.40 20.81 -10.09
CA HIS A 33 -41.42 20.61 -11.13
C HIS A 33 -42.81 20.92 -10.61
N PHE A 34 -43.17 20.47 -9.40
CA PHE A 34 -44.50 20.75 -8.82
C PHE A 34 -44.65 22.19 -8.34
N ILE A 35 -43.57 22.84 -7.91
CA ILE A 35 -43.57 24.28 -7.48
C ILE A 35 -43.67 25.19 -8.68
N GLU A 36 -42.96 24.93 -9.77
CA GLU A 36 -42.91 25.79 -10.96
C GLU A 36 -43.10 24.98 -12.26
N PRO A 37 -44.27 24.43 -12.54
CA PRO A 37 -44.48 23.57 -13.71
C PRO A 37 -44.37 24.33 -15.05
N LYS A 38 -44.45 25.68 -15.04
CA LYS A 38 -44.18 26.49 -16.23
C LYS A 38 -42.73 26.62 -16.59
N THR A 39 -41.87 26.70 -15.59
CA THR A 39 -40.38 26.80 -15.76
C THR A 39 -39.79 25.41 -15.93
N PHE A 40 -40.31 24.42 -15.25
CA PHE A 40 -39.88 23.03 -15.28
C PHE A 40 -41.00 22.12 -15.78
N PRO A 41 -41.22 22.01 -17.11
CA PRO A 41 -42.39 21.35 -17.69
C PRO A 41 -42.43 19.86 -17.48
N SER A 42 -41.31 19.21 -17.20
CA SER A 42 -41.26 17.81 -16.79
C SER A 42 -40.35 17.58 -15.59
N ILE A 43 -40.48 16.41 -14.96
CA ILE A 43 -39.63 15.98 -13.87
C ILE A 43 -38.13 15.92 -14.33
N PHE A 44 -37.91 15.57 -15.60
CA PHE A 44 -36.59 15.47 -16.16
C PHE A 44 -35.87 16.82 -16.17
N GLU A 45 -36.50 17.91 -16.59
CA GLU A 45 -35.92 19.26 -16.55
C GLU A 45 -35.63 19.71 -15.11
N GLY A 46 -36.49 19.33 -14.17
CA GLY A 46 -36.23 19.58 -12.75
C GLY A 46 -35.02 18.85 -12.23
N ILE A 47 -34.85 17.56 -12.56
CA ILE A 47 -33.68 16.75 -12.17
C ILE A 47 -32.42 17.29 -12.87
N TYR A 48 -32.50 17.58 -14.17
CA TYR A 48 -31.41 18.18 -14.94
C TYR A 48 -30.91 19.48 -14.30
N TRP A 49 -31.83 20.41 -13.98
CA TRP A 49 -31.54 21.63 -13.28
C TRP A 49 -30.86 21.37 -11.91
N ALA A 50 -31.39 20.43 -11.12
CA ALA A 50 -30.84 20.10 -9.81
C ALA A 50 -29.40 19.60 -9.92
N VAL A 51 -29.10 18.72 -10.89
CA VAL A 51 -27.76 18.19 -11.13
C VAL A 51 -26.78 19.29 -11.56
N ILE A 52 -27.15 20.13 -12.56
CA ILE A 52 -26.29 21.21 -13.08
C ILE A 52 -26.03 22.26 -12.02
N THR A 53 -27.05 22.60 -11.23
CA THR A 53 -26.96 23.61 -10.18
C THR A 53 -26.06 23.11 -9.03
N ALA A 54 -26.28 21.88 -8.57
CA ALA A 54 -25.46 21.29 -7.52
C ALA A 54 -24.00 21.06 -7.97
N ALA A 55 -23.79 20.70 -9.24
CA ALA A 55 -22.46 20.57 -9.85
C ALA A 55 -21.78 21.93 -10.14
N THR A 56 -22.43 23.05 -9.80
CA THR A 56 -21.93 24.42 -10.01
C THR A 56 -21.66 24.78 -11.48
N VAL A 57 -22.28 24.06 -12.45
CA VAL A 57 -22.17 24.35 -13.89
C VAL A 57 -23.05 25.55 -14.29
N GLY A 58 -24.34 25.52 -13.95
CA GLY A 58 -25.28 26.62 -14.07
C GLY A 58 -25.42 27.21 -15.47
N TYR A 59 -25.88 26.45 -16.46
CA TYR A 59 -26.08 26.97 -17.83
C TYR A 59 -27.10 28.10 -17.91
N GLY A 60 -28.02 28.21 -16.94
CA GLY A 60 -29.03 29.27 -16.89
C GLY A 60 -30.23 29.05 -17.81
N ASP A 61 -30.34 27.92 -18.47
CA ASP A 61 -31.44 27.52 -19.33
C ASP A 61 -32.73 27.23 -18.54
N TYR A 62 -32.58 26.68 -17.34
CA TYR A 62 -33.64 26.56 -16.34
C TYR A 62 -33.24 27.26 -15.05
N ALA A 63 -34.04 28.21 -14.59
CA ALA A 63 -33.83 28.88 -13.33
C ALA A 63 -35.15 29.23 -12.65
N PRO A 64 -35.30 29.02 -11.32
CA PRO A 64 -36.52 29.34 -10.60
C PRO A 64 -36.84 30.84 -10.65
N THR A 65 -38.08 31.15 -10.98
CA THR A 65 -38.59 32.53 -11.10
C THR A 65 -39.37 32.99 -9.87
N THR A 66 -40.02 32.05 -9.16
CA THR A 66 -40.81 32.34 -7.96
C THR A 66 -39.93 32.46 -6.71
N THR A 67 -40.44 33.15 -5.69
CA THR A 67 -39.76 33.29 -4.40
C THR A 67 -39.51 31.90 -3.74
N ILE A 68 -40.50 31.00 -3.81
CA ILE A 68 -40.38 29.65 -3.27
C ILE A 68 -39.32 28.85 -4.03
N GLY A 69 -39.33 28.88 -5.36
CA GLY A 69 -38.35 28.24 -6.20
C GLY A 69 -36.92 28.75 -5.93
N ARG A 70 -36.74 30.07 -5.71
CA ARG A 70 -35.44 30.64 -5.34
C ARG A 70 -34.93 30.16 -3.98
N TRP A 71 -35.84 30.01 -2.97
CA TRP A 71 -35.47 29.40 -1.71
C TRP A 71 -35.05 27.94 -1.88
N MET A 72 -35.74 27.18 -2.74
CA MET A 72 -35.34 25.82 -3.10
C MET A 72 -33.96 25.78 -3.77
N ALA A 73 -33.66 26.71 -4.65
CA ALA A 73 -32.33 26.84 -5.26
C ALA A 73 -31.23 27.07 -4.23
N ILE A 74 -31.47 27.98 -3.26
CA ILE A 74 -30.53 28.26 -2.18
C ILE A 74 -30.26 26.99 -1.36
N LEU A 75 -31.32 26.27 -0.97
CA LEU A 75 -31.19 24.99 -0.24
C LEU A 75 -30.45 23.95 -1.05
N LEU A 76 -30.72 23.84 -2.35
CA LEU A 76 -30.03 22.92 -3.25
C LEU A 76 -28.55 23.25 -3.36
N VAL A 77 -28.18 24.53 -3.56
CA VAL A 77 -26.77 24.95 -3.69
C VAL A 77 -26.00 24.65 -2.41
N LEU A 78 -26.55 25.03 -1.25
CA LEU A 78 -25.88 24.83 0.03
C LEU A 78 -25.73 23.34 0.37
N SER A 79 -26.80 22.54 0.22
CA SER A 79 -26.77 21.12 0.53
C SER A 79 -26.08 20.28 -0.54
N GLY A 80 -26.37 20.55 -1.82
CA GLY A 80 -25.76 19.85 -2.95
C GLY A 80 -24.27 20.07 -3.06
N GLY A 81 -23.81 21.33 -2.90
CA GLY A 81 -22.40 21.66 -2.84
C GLY A 81 -21.69 20.96 -1.67
N ALA A 82 -22.30 20.94 -0.49
CA ALA A 82 -21.76 20.23 0.67
C ALA A 82 -21.61 18.72 0.40
N PHE A 83 -22.60 18.07 -0.23
CA PHE A 83 -22.53 16.66 -0.59
C PHE A 83 -21.40 16.36 -1.59
N ILE A 84 -21.21 17.21 -2.60
CA ILE A 84 -20.15 17.04 -3.60
C ILE A 84 -18.77 17.16 -2.94
N VAL A 85 -18.55 18.21 -2.13
CA VAL A 85 -17.28 18.40 -1.40
C VAL A 85 -17.01 17.22 -0.48
N PHE A 86 -18.01 16.73 0.25
CA PHE A 86 -17.89 15.57 1.11
C PHE A 86 -17.52 14.29 0.33
N PHE A 87 -18.17 14.07 -0.82
CA PHE A 87 -17.88 12.91 -1.67
C PHE A 87 -16.44 12.92 -2.17
N PHE A 88 -15.98 14.01 -2.78
CA PHE A 88 -14.61 14.12 -3.28
C PHE A 88 -13.57 14.08 -2.14
N GLY A 89 -13.86 14.69 -1.01
CA GLY A 89 -13.02 14.62 0.19
C GLY A 89 -12.88 13.17 0.70
N HIS A 90 -13.96 12.40 0.67
CA HIS A 90 -13.91 10.98 1.05
C HIS A 90 -13.11 10.14 0.05
N VAL A 91 -13.31 10.36 -1.26
CA VAL A 91 -12.53 9.70 -2.33
C VAL A 91 -11.04 9.97 -2.15
N ALA A 92 -10.66 11.23 -1.96
CA ALA A 92 -9.28 11.63 -1.72
C ALA A 92 -8.71 10.95 -0.47
N SER A 93 -9.44 10.97 0.65
CA SER A 93 -9.03 10.37 1.93
C SER A 93 -8.75 8.86 1.80
N VAL A 94 -9.63 8.09 1.13
CA VAL A 94 -9.45 6.65 0.91
C VAL A 94 -8.23 6.37 0.04
N THR A 95 -8.01 7.20 -1.00
CA THR A 95 -6.87 7.06 -1.90
C THR A 95 -5.55 7.34 -1.17
N PHE A 96 -5.48 8.41 -0.39
CA PHE A 96 -4.31 8.74 0.43
C PHE A 96 -4.01 7.66 1.48
N LYS A 97 -5.05 7.15 2.16
CA LYS A 97 -4.89 6.07 3.14
C LYS A 97 -4.25 4.83 2.51
N LYS A 98 -4.75 4.40 1.35
CA LYS A 98 -4.23 3.23 0.63
C LYS A 98 -2.79 3.43 0.17
N GLN A 99 -2.46 4.63 -0.30
CA GLN A 99 -1.10 5.00 -0.70
C GLN A 99 -0.13 5.01 0.50
N ASN A 100 -0.58 5.51 1.65
CA ASN A 100 0.23 5.51 2.87
C ASN A 100 0.44 4.08 3.41
N GLU A 101 -0.59 3.24 3.44
CA GLU A 101 -0.46 1.83 3.84
C GLU A 101 0.57 1.09 2.97
N TRP A 102 0.63 1.40 1.68
CA TRP A 102 1.62 0.83 0.76
C TRP A 102 3.04 1.35 1.07
N LYS A 103 3.19 2.66 1.27
CA LYS A 103 4.49 3.27 1.65
C LYS A 103 5.00 2.77 2.99
N GLU A 104 4.12 2.62 3.96
CA GLU A 104 4.43 2.15 5.32
C GLU A 104 4.63 0.62 5.42
N GLY A 105 4.60 -0.09 4.31
CA GLY A 105 4.84 -1.54 4.30
C GLY A 105 3.76 -2.38 4.99
N LYS A 106 2.53 -1.90 5.04
CA LYS A 106 1.40 -2.61 5.65
C LYS A 106 0.68 -3.55 4.69
N VAL A 107 0.89 -3.40 3.39
CA VAL A 107 0.18 -4.14 2.35
C VAL A 107 0.90 -5.46 2.04
N MET A 108 0.15 -6.57 2.05
CA MET A 108 0.66 -7.90 1.71
C MET A 108 1.11 -7.97 0.25
N PHE A 109 2.20 -8.66 0.00
CA PHE A 109 2.69 -8.98 -1.35
C PHE A 109 2.01 -10.24 -1.89
N THR A 110 1.59 -10.22 -3.16
CA THR A 110 0.77 -11.31 -3.73
C THR A 110 1.39 -12.01 -4.94
N LYS A 111 2.46 -11.43 -5.53
CA LYS A 111 3.14 -12.07 -6.68
C LYS A 111 3.97 -13.28 -6.22
N LYS A 112 4.34 -14.14 -7.19
CA LYS A 112 5.16 -15.33 -6.99
C LYS A 112 6.55 -15.16 -7.59
N ASP A 113 7.43 -16.14 -7.37
CA ASP A 113 8.77 -16.25 -7.97
C ASP A 113 9.64 -15.00 -7.73
N HIS A 114 9.51 -14.40 -6.57
CA HIS A 114 10.19 -13.16 -6.17
C HIS A 114 11.37 -13.42 -5.23
N LEU A 115 12.20 -12.39 -5.09
CA LEU A 115 13.26 -12.31 -4.11
C LEU A 115 12.75 -11.55 -2.88
N ILE A 116 12.94 -12.13 -1.69
CA ILE A 116 12.79 -11.42 -0.42
C ILE A 116 14.18 -10.97 0.04
N VAL A 117 14.33 -9.69 0.37
CA VAL A 117 15.54 -9.13 0.99
C VAL A 117 15.17 -8.69 2.40
N VAL A 118 15.85 -9.25 3.40
CA VAL A 118 15.67 -8.91 4.81
C VAL A 118 16.81 -8.02 5.28
N GLY A 119 16.46 -6.89 5.89
CA GLY A 119 17.40 -5.88 6.36
C GLY A 119 17.76 -4.85 5.29
N TYR A 120 17.69 -3.57 5.66
CA TYR A 120 18.07 -2.45 4.80
C TYR A 120 19.32 -1.76 5.33
N ASN A 121 20.39 -1.96 4.60
CA ASN A 121 21.70 -1.33 4.83
C ASN A 121 22.38 -1.01 3.48
N GLU A 122 23.55 -0.41 3.45
CA GLU A 122 24.20 -0.05 2.19
C GLU A 122 24.52 -1.26 1.30
N ARG A 123 24.77 -2.45 1.89
CA ARG A 123 25.01 -3.68 1.11
C ARG A 123 23.74 -4.17 0.43
N SER A 124 22.65 -4.29 1.18
CA SER A 124 21.36 -4.71 0.62
C SER A 124 20.82 -3.70 -0.39
N LYS A 125 20.92 -2.40 -0.12
CA LYS A 125 20.56 -1.33 -1.04
C LYS A 125 21.32 -1.43 -2.36
N THR A 126 22.64 -1.57 -2.30
CA THR A 126 23.48 -1.72 -3.52
C THR A 126 23.12 -2.98 -4.29
N THR A 127 22.87 -4.10 -3.59
CA THR A 127 22.46 -5.36 -4.18
C THR A 127 21.10 -5.22 -4.88
N ILE A 128 20.12 -4.64 -4.22
CA ILE A 128 18.79 -4.36 -4.79
C ILE A 128 18.92 -3.50 -6.03
N MET A 129 19.68 -2.41 -5.98
CA MET A 129 19.83 -1.48 -7.11
C MET A 129 20.46 -2.15 -8.33
N LYS A 130 21.47 -3.01 -8.13
CA LYS A 130 22.08 -3.79 -9.23
C LYS A 130 21.08 -4.78 -9.81
N LEU A 131 20.37 -5.55 -8.97
CA LEU A 131 19.38 -6.53 -9.41
C LEU A 131 18.23 -5.87 -10.18
N VAL A 132 17.73 -4.72 -9.74
CA VAL A 132 16.67 -3.97 -10.46
C VAL A 132 17.13 -3.56 -11.86
N ASN A 133 18.42 -3.20 -12.03
CA ASN A 133 18.96 -2.79 -13.32
C ASN A 133 19.24 -4.01 -14.23
N GLU A 134 19.78 -5.09 -13.67
CA GLU A 134 20.19 -6.28 -14.44
C GLU A 134 19.00 -7.22 -14.71
N GLN A 135 18.02 -7.29 -13.83
CA GLN A 135 16.85 -8.15 -13.91
C GLN A 135 15.54 -7.39 -13.60
N PRO A 136 15.10 -6.46 -14.47
CA PRO A 136 13.95 -5.60 -14.21
C PRO A 136 12.62 -6.34 -14.03
N SER A 137 12.55 -7.61 -14.46
CA SER A 137 11.37 -8.47 -14.32
C SER A 137 11.31 -9.21 -12.99
N LEU A 138 12.40 -9.28 -12.22
CA LEU A 138 12.43 -9.94 -10.93
C LEU A 138 11.68 -9.08 -9.88
N PRO A 139 10.56 -9.55 -9.33
CA PRO A 139 9.91 -8.81 -8.26
C PRO A 139 10.77 -8.92 -6.98
N ILE A 140 10.93 -7.80 -6.28
CA ILE A 140 11.70 -7.75 -5.03
C ILE A 140 10.80 -7.25 -3.91
N VAL A 141 10.86 -7.95 -2.78
CA VAL A 141 10.22 -7.57 -1.52
C VAL A 141 11.29 -7.26 -0.49
N LEU A 142 11.33 -6.03 0.00
CA LEU A 142 12.19 -5.62 1.10
C LEU A 142 11.43 -5.77 2.41
N VAL A 143 11.99 -6.49 3.36
CA VAL A 143 11.46 -6.65 4.73
C VAL A 143 12.42 -5.96 5.69
N ASP A 144 11.93 -4.97 6.44
CA ASP A 144 12.74 -4.27 7.43
C ASP A 144 11.87 -3.76 8.58
N PHE A 145 12.38 -3.80 9.82
CA PHE A 145 11.63 -3.37 10.99
C PHE A 145 11.97 -1.95 11.45
N SER A 146 13.17 -1.46 11.10
CA SER A 146 13.69 -0.16 11.54
C SER A 146 13.12 1.01 10.72
N LEU A 147 12.77 0.75 9.48
CA LEU A 147 12.25 1.76 8.55
C LEU A 147 10.77 2.07 8.82
N ASN A 148 10.40 3.35 8.69
CA ASN A 148 9.02 3.78 8.79
C ASN A 148 8.28 3.73 7.47
N GLU A 149 9.00 3.86 6.36
CA GLU A 149 8.44 3.85 5.01
C GLU A 149 9.44 3.25 4.01
N ASN A 150 8.94 2.94 2.80
CA ASN A 150 9.74 2.39 1.72
C ASN A 150 10.90 3.32 1.35
N PRO A 151 12.16 2.90 1.52
CA PRO A 151 13.32 3.75 1.22
C PRO A 151 13.59 3.91 -0.27
N LEU A 152 12.90 3.14 -1.13
CA LEU A 152 13.10 3.11 -2.59
C LEU A 152 11.76 3.22 -3.35
N PRO A 153 10.96 4.30 -3.10
CA PRO A 153 9.59 4.39 -3.62
C PRO A 153 9.52 4.48 -5.15
N ASP A 154 10.55 5.04 -5.80
CA ASP A 154 10.62 5.20 -7.26
C ASP A 154 11.01 3.89 -7.99
N ARG A 155 11.38 2.86 -7.24
CA ARG A 155 11.70 1.54 -7.77
C ARG A 155 10.51 0.62 -7.53
N LYS A 156 10.31 -0.35 -8.42
CA LYS A 156 9.21 -1.35 -8.31
C LYS A 156 9.47 -2.37 -7.19
N ILE A 157 9.86 -1.88 -6.00
CA ILE A 157 10.16 -2.69 -4.83
C ILE A 157 8.98 -2.60 -3.87
N HIS A 158 8.49 -3.76 -3.44
CA HIS A 158 7.47 -3.83 -2.40
C HIS A 158 8.13 -3.82 -1.03
N PHE A 159 7.68 -2.96 -0.14
CA PHE A 159 8.19 -2.88 1.21
C PHE A 159 7.21 -3.51 2.20
N ILE A 160 7.72 -4.30 3.13
CA ILE A 160 7.00 -4.86 4.27
C ILE A 160 7.70 -4.41 5.54
N LYS A 161 7.00 -3.63 6.35
CA LYS A 161 7.49 -3.25 7.67
C LYS A 161 7.28 -4.38 8.66
N GLY A 162 8.35 -4.85 9.26
CA GLY A 162 8.29 -5.86 10.32
C GLY A 162 9.59 -6.63 10.50
N ASN A 163 9.66 -7.36 11.61
CA ASN A 163 10.79 -8.21 11.91
C ASN A 163 10.61 -9.60 11.27
N ALA A 164 11.57 -10.03 10.45
CA ALA A 164 11.56 -11.31 9.75
C ALA A 164 11.65 -12.53 10.67
N THR A 165 11.88 -12.32 11.96
CA THR A 165 11.80 -13.37 13.00
C THR A 165 10.35 -13.68 13.41
N HIS A 166 9.35 -13.18 12.72
CA HIS A 166 7.93 -13.46 12.94
C HIS A 166 7.31 -14.05 11.68
N ASP A 167 6.63 -15.18 11.79
CA ASP A 167 5.94 -15.87 10.69
C ASP A 167 5.02 -14.93 9.92
N SER A 168 4.22 -14.14 10.66
CA SER A 168 3.25 -13.22 10.07
C SER A 168 3.86 -12.16 9.14
N VAL A 169 5.12 -11.77 9.35
CA VAL A 169 5.84 -10.81 8.51
C VAL A 169 6.30 -11.48 7.22
N LEU A 170 6.89 -12.67 7.31
CA LEU A 170 7.30 -13.44 6.13
C LEU A 170 6.08 -13.95 5.33
N GLU A 171 4.95 -14.25 5.99
CA GLU A 171 3.69 -14.53 5.29
C GLU A 171 3.16 -13.31 4.53
N LYS A 172 3.24 -12.09 5.10
CA LYS A 172 2.92 -10.84 4.36
C LYS A 172 3.85 -10.65 3.16
N ALA A 173 5.12 -11.03 3.27
CA ALA A 173 6.07 -11.04 2.16
C ALA A 173 5.83 -12.17 1.16
N ASN A 174 4.81 -13.02 1.37
CA ASN A 174 4.44 -14.17 0.54
C ASN A 174 5.57 -15.19 0.39
N VAL A 175 6.28 -15.48 1.47
CA VAL A 175 7.44 -16.40 1.52
C VAL A 175 7.12 -17.78 0.93
N LYS A 176 5.89 -18.27 1.08
CA LYS A 176 5.42 -19.56 0.54
C LYS A 176 5.60 -19.68 -0.98
N HIS A 177 5.61 -18.57 -1.69
CA HIS A 177 5.75 -18.50 -3.15
C HIS A 177 7.00 -17.71 -3.58
N ALA A 178 7.90 -17.40 -2.67
CA ALA A 178 9.19 -16.79 -2.97
C ALA A 178 10.17 -17.83 -3.51
N LYS A 179 10.99 -17.41 -4.47
CA LYS A 179 12.06 -18.26 -5.05
C LYS A 179 13.33 -18.17 -4.21
N MET A 180 13.65 -17.00 -3.71
CA MET A 180 14.89 -16.73 -2.99
C MET A 180 14.64 -15.79 -1.81
N ILE A 181 15.47 -15.92 -0.79
CA ILE A 181 15.58 -14.97 0.31
C ILE A 181 17.05 -14.63 0.55
N LEU A 182 17.34 -13.33 0.63
CA LEU A 182 18.62 -12.81 1.07
C LEU A 182 18.43 -12.14 2.44
N ILE A 183 19.17 -12.59 3.42
CA ILE A 183 19.12 -12.01 4.77
C ILE A 183 20.47 -11.33 5.02
N THR A 184 20.45 -10.01 5.26
CA THR A 184 21.61 -9.22 5.58
C THR A 184 21.67 -8.95 7.09
N ALA A 185 22.86 -8.85 7.64
CA ALA A 185 23.05 -8.55 9.05
C ALA A 185 22.53 -7.14 9.40
N ASP A 186 21.88 -7.03 10.54
CA ASP A 186 21.40 -5.76 11.07
C ASP A 186 22.53 -4.95 11.69
N GLU A 187 22.84 -3.81 11.10
CA GLU A 187 23.93 -2.92 11.55
C GLU A 187 23.64 -2.20 12.88
N ASN A 188 22.40 -2.23 13.35
CA ASN A 188 22.00 -1.61 14.61
C ASN A 188 22.17 -2.55 15.81
N LEU A 189 22.50 -3.81 15.56
CA LEU A 189 22.70 -4.83 16.58
C LEU A 189 24.18 -5.15 16.73
N LYS A 190 24.55 -5.74 17.89
CA LYS A 190 25.86 -6.37 18.02
C LYS A 190 25.95 -7.57 17.08
N GLU A 191 27.14 -7.89 16.58
CA GLU A 191 27.35 -8.93 15.59
C GLU A 191 26.72 -10.28 15.96
N ALA A 192 26.88 -10.72 17.21
CA ALA A 192 26.29 -11.97 17.69
C ALA A 192 24.74 -11.94 17.70
N ASP A 193 24.15 -10.80 18.07
CA ASP A 193 22.70 -10.62 18.10
C ASP A 193 22.15 -10.55 16.66
N ALA A 194 22.85 -9.86 15.75
CA ALA A 194 22.50 -9.80 14.34
C ALA A 194 22.51 -11.18 13.70
N ASP A 195 23.53 -11.99 13.98
CA ASP A 195 23.62 -13.37 13.49
C ASP A 195 22.52 -14.26 14.05
N MET A 196 22.13 -14.10 15.32
CA MET A 196 21.00 -14.83 15.89
C MET A 196 19.69 -14.48 15.17
N HIS A 197 19.45 -13.20 14.86
CA HIS A 197 18.30 -12.78 14.07
C HIS A 197 18.33 -13.38 12.67
N THR A 198 19.49 -13.44 12.04
CA THR A 198 19.69 -14.07 10.73
C THR A 198 19.34 -15.56 10.79
N VAL A 199 19.89 -16.32 11.76
CA VAL A 199 19.62 -17.76 11.94
C VAL A 199 18.12 -18.03 12.15
N LEU A 200 17.48 -17.24 13.03
CA LEU A 200 16.04 -17.39 13.29
C LEU A 200 15.19 -17.07 12.05
N SER A 201 15.56 -16.03 11.30
CA SER A 201 14.85 -15.68 10.05
C SER A 201 14.95 -16.76 8.99
N ILE A 202 16.13 -17.44 8.86
CA ILE A 202 16.30 -18.61 7.97
C ILE A 202 15.41 -19.75 8.43
N LEU A 203 15.43 -20.06 9.71
CA LEU A 203 14.64 -21.16 10.28
C LEU A 203 13.15 -20.99 9.96
N ILE A 204 12.62 -19.79 10.14
CA ILE A 204 11.22 -19.45 9.82
C ILE A 204 10.97 -19.52 8.32
N ALA A 205 11.84 -18.92 7.51
CA ALA A 205 11.68 -18.93 6.06
C ALA A 205 11.67 -20.36 5.50
N LYS A 206 12.59 -21.22 5.94
CA LYS A 206 12.65 -22.65 5.58
C LYS A 206 11.47 -23.43 6.14
N GLY A 207 11.00 -23.11 7.34
CA GLY A 207 9.80 -23.71 7.92
C GLY A 207 8.53 -23.42 7.12
N LEU A 208 8.37 -22.18 6.64
CA LEU A 208 7.22 -21.76 5.83
C LEU A 208 7.34 -22.16 4.35
N ASN A 209 8.56 -22.25 3.82
CA ASN A 209 8.87 -22.68 2.44
C ASN A 209 10.17 -23.47 2.41
N PRO A 210 10.12 -24.80 2.54
CA PRO A 210 11.32 -25.66 2.53
C PRO A 210 12.18 -25.54 1.25
N ASN A 211 11.58 -25.15 0.14
CA ASN A 211 12.25 -25.05 -1.17
C ASN A 211 12.85 -23.66 -1.46
N ILE A 212 12.68 -22.69 -0.56
CA ILE A 212 13.23 -21.35 -0.78
C ILE A 212 14.77 -21.41 -0.78
N TYR A 213 15.40 -20.78 -1.78
CA TYR A 213 16.86 -20.67 -1.82
C TYR A 213 17.30 -19.54 -0.87
N ALA A 214 17.89 -19.92 0.25
CA ALA A 214 18.26 -19.02 1.34
C ALA A 214 19.74 -18.64 1.26
N VAL A 215 20.01 -17.33 1.13
CA VAL A 215 21.34 -16.73 1.21
C VAL A 215 21.37 -15.84 2.44
N ALA A 216 22.42 -15.95 3.25
CA ALA A 216 22.51 -15.17 4.49
C ALA A 216 23.90 -14.61 4.71
N GLU A 217 23.95 -13.40 5.25
CA GLU A 217 25.16 -12.78 5.77
C GLU A 217 25.37 -13.22 7.21
N ILE A 218 26.61 -13.67 7.52
CA ILE A 218 27.04 -14.05 8.86
C ILE A 218 28.32 -13.29 9.18
N LEU A 219 28.37 -12.71 10.36
CA LEU A 219 29.49 -11.87 10.82
C LEU A 219 30.46 -12.63 11.69
N THR A 220 29.96 -13.57 12.52
CA THR A 220 30.75 -14.31 13.52
C THR A 220 30.95 -15.77 13.13
N GLU A 221 32.09 -16.35 13.49
CA GLU A 221 32.40 -17.78 13.29
C GLU A 221 31.47 -18.68 14.09
N GLU A 222 31.08 -18.24 15.30
CA GLU A 222 30.29 -19.02 16.25
C GLU A 222 28.91 -19.39 15.71
N GLN A 223 28.28 -18.51 14.93
CA GLN A 223 26.93 -18.73 14.42
C GLN A 223 26.87 -19.49 13.10
N LYS A 224 27.98 -19.78 12.44
CA LYS A 224 28.02 -20.53 11.17
C LYS A 224 27.31 -21.87 11.24
N MET A 225 27.62 -22.67 12.24
CA MET A 225 27.03 -24.01 12.39
C MET A 225 25.52 -23.93 12.66
N ASN A 226 25.06 -22.90 13.37
CA ASN A 226 23.65 -22.69 13.60
C ASN A 226 22.93 -22.26 12.30
N CYS A 227 23.57 -21.43 11.48
CA CYS A 227 23.08 -21.03 10.17
C CYS A 227 22.93 -22.24 9.22
N ILE A 228 23.92 -23.16 9.21
CA ILE A 228 23.86 -24.42 8.44
C ILE A 228 22.70 -25.31 8.94
N ARG A 229 22.56 -25.47 10.26
CA ARG A 229 21.46 -26.23 10.85
C ARG A 229 20.09 -25.65 10.57
N ALA A 230 19.99 -24.31 10.44
CA ALA A 230 18.78 -23.62 10.05
C ALA A 230 18.41 -23.83 8.57
N GLY A 231 19.33 -24.40 7.77
CA GLY A 231 19.07 -24.77 6.37
C GLY A 231 19.45 -23.69 5.35
N VAL A 232 20.44 -22.85 5.64
CA VAL A 232 20.96 -21.89 4.66
C VAL A 232 21.59 -22.62 3.45
N ASP A 233 21.32 -22.15 2.23
CA ASP A 233 21.93 -22.72 1.03
C ASP A 233 23.29 -22.10 0.72
N LYS A 234 23.47 -20.80 1.01
CA LYS A 234 24.75 -20.08 0.86
C LYS A 234 24.94 -19.07 1.99
N MET A 235 26.16 -18.98 2.48
CA MET A 235 26.58 -17.97 3.47
C MET A 235 27.55 -16.96 2.85
N ILE A 236 27.42 -15.72 3.29
CA ILE A 236 28.34 -14.60 2.96
C ILE A 236 29.03 -14.20 4.28
N GLU A 237 30.29 -14.56 4.41
CA GLU A 237 31.12 -14.24 5.58
C GLU A 237 31.78 -12.87 5.39
N THR A 238 31.03 -11.81 5.61
CA THR A 238 31.45 -10.43 5.27
C THR A 238 32.69 -10.00 6.02
N THR A 239 32.76 -10.24 7.31
CA THR A 239 33.94 -9.92 8.15
C THR A 239 35.19 -10.64 7.65
N ARG A 240 35.10 -11.93 7.31
CA ARG A 240 36.21 -12.71 6.78
C ARG A 240 36.66 -12.24 5.41
N LEU A 241 35.73 -11.92 4.51
CA LEU A 241 36.02 -11.40 3.18
C LEU A 241 36.74 -10.03 3.26
N ALA A 242 36.23 -9.14 4.10
CA ALA A 242 36.81 -7.82 4.32
C ALA A 242 38.21 -7.92 4.95
N SER A 243 38.36 -8.70 6.02
CA SER A 243 39.64 -8.89 6.71
C SER A 243 40.71 -9.50 5.80
N LYS A 244 40.35 -10.50 5.00
CA LYS A 244 41.25 -11.11 4.02
C LYS A 244 41.71 -10.06 3.00
N THR A 245 40.83 -9.27 2.44
CA THR A 245 41.17 -8.22 1.48
C THR A 245 42.09 -7.17 2.11
N MET A 246 41.84 -6.76 3.37
CA MET A 246 42.70 -5.81 4.10
C MET A 246 44.10 -6.37 4.27
N VAL A 247 44.22 -7.63 4.69
CA VAL A 247 45.53 -8.28 4.86
C VAL A 247 46.29 -8.39 3.53
N ASP A 248 45.60 -8.79 2.46
CA ASP A 248 46.21 -8.97 1.12
C ASP A 248 46.76 -7.60 0.59
N ILE A 249 45.99 -6.51 0.80
CA ILE A 249 46.44 -5.16 0.43
C ILE A 249 47.65 -4.72 1.26
N LEU A 250 47.63 -4.93 2.58
CA LEU A 250 48.73 -4.55 3.46
C LEU A 250 49.99 -5.34 3.15
N LYS A 251 49.93 -6.64 2.87
CA LYS A 251 51.08 -7.46 2.49
C LYS A 251 51.74 -6.99 1.17
N GLY A 252 50.93 -6.41 0.25
CA GLY A 252 51.49 -5.85 -0.99
C GLY A 252 52.28 -4.55 -0.82
N HIS A 253 52.29 -3.95 0.37
CA HIS A 253 52.99 -2.72 0.73
C HIS A 253 54.06 -2.90 1.85
N ILE A 254 54.20 -4.10 2.39
CA ILE A 254 55.26 -4.51 3.29
C ILE A 254 56.36 -5.25 2.52
#